data_b13a2159526170196b9ceaa879604655
#
_entry.id   b13a2159526170196b9ceaa879604655
#
_cell.length_a   1.000
_cell.length_b   1.000
_cell.length_c   1.000
_cell.angle_alpha   90.00
_cell.angle_beta   90.00
_cell.angle_gamma   90.00
#
_symmetry.space_group_name_H-M   'P 1'
#
loop_
_entity.id
_entity.type
_entity.pdbx_description
1 polymer ?
#
loop_
_entity_poly.entity_id
_entity_poly.type
_entity_poly.pdbx_seq_one_letter_code
_entity_poly.pdbx_strand_id
1 'polypeptide(L)' 'MKNQPEITVRLSEDLLRKLIYVSEAEGRTPNNQFIFMLRNNIQYFERTKGRIDQQKLNAIDISEYLGEKEQ' A
#
# COMPACT_ATOMS: atom_id res chain seq x y z
N MET A 1 -9.43 -17.18 10.22
CA MET A 1 -9.12 -15.97 9.80
C MET A 1 -8.11 -15.94 8.73
N LYS A 2 -8.27 -15.09 7.82
CA LYS A 2 -7.41 -15.03 6.74
C LYS A 2 -6.31 -14.09 6.95
N ASN A 3 -5.12 -14.42 6.66
CA ASN A 3 -3.97 -13.53 6.75
C ASN A 3 -3.92 -12.68 5.50
N GLN A 4 -3.81 -11.39 5.72
CA GLN A 4 -3.67 -10.49 4.59
C GLN A 4 -2.20 -10.25 4.32
N PRO A 5 -1.83 -10.00 3.07
CA PRO A 5 -0.44 -9.68 2.76
C PRO A 5 0.00 -8.41 3.47
N GLU A 6 1.23 -8.37 3.86
CA GLU A 6 1.79 -7.22 4.55
C GLU A 6 3.12 -6.83 3.95
N ILE A 7 3.43 -5.57 4.04
CA ILE A 7 4.73 -5.09 3.63
C ILE A 7 5.19 -4.10 4.69
N THR A 8 6.46 -4.17 5.06
CA THR A 8 7.01 -3.30 6.07
C THR A 8 7.73 -2.13 5.40
N VAL A 9 7.41 -0.92 5.84
CA VAL A 9 7.99 0.28 5.26
C VAL A 9 8.66 1.08 6.35
N ARG A 10 9.87 1.54 6.09
CA ARG A 10 10.58 2.41 7.01
C ARG A 10 10.49 3.82 6.52
N LEU A 11 10.12 4.72 7.41
CA LEU A 11 9.96 6.12 7.08
C LEU A 11 10.86 6.96 7.96
N SER A 12 11.34 8.09 7.44
CA SER A 12 12.02 9.03 8.30
C SER A 12 11.00 9.60 9.28
N GLU A 13 11.48 10.14 10.38
CA GLU A 13 10.57 10.72 11.35
C GLU A 13 9.76 11.85 10.74
N ASP A 14 10.41 12.66 9.92
CA ASP A 14 9.72 13.78 9.30
C ASP A 14 8.60 13.30 8.37
N LEU A 15 8.89 12.28 7.58
CA LEU A 15 7.88 11.77 6.67
C LEU A 15 6.73 11.13 7.44
N LEU A 16 7.04 10.43 8.53
CA LEU A 16 5.99 9.85 9.35
C LEU A 16 5.10 10.94 9.95
N ARG A 17 5.72 12.02 10.44
CA ARG A 17 4.93 13.11 11.02
C ARG A 17 4.02 13.74 9.99
N LYS A 18 4.52 13.89 8.76
CA LYS A 18 3.70 14.44 7.69
C LYS A 18 2.55 13.51 7.34
N LEU A 19 2.80 12.20 7.35
CA LEU A 19 1.73 11.25 7.10
C LEU A 19 0.65 11.38 8.18
N ILE A 20 1.06 11.48 9.43
CA ILE A 20 0.10 11.61 10.52
C ILE A 20 -0.69 12.91 10.39
N TYR A 21 0.02 14.00 10.09
CA TYR A 21 -0.63 15.29 9.95
C TYR A 21 -1.70 15.26 8.85
N VAL A 22 -1.34 14.73 7.69
CA VAL A 22 -2.28 14.67 6.58
C VAL A 22 -3.44 13.75 6.91
N SER A 23 -3.16 12.63 7.60
CA SER A 23 -4.22 11.71 7.98
C SER A 23 -5.26 12.39 8.85
N GLU A 24 -4.78 13.13 9.84
CA GLU A 24 -5.69 13.81 10.75
C GLU A 24 -6.47 14.90 10.04
N ALA A 25 -5.81 15.62 9.15
CA ALA A 25 -6.48 16.66 8.40
C ALA A 25 -7.59 16.10 7.52
N GLU A 26 -7.45 14.87 7.06
CA GLU A 26 -8.45 14.26 6.19
C GLU A 26 -9.36 13.27 6.91
N GLY A 27 -9.24 13.17 8.22
CA GLY A 27 -10.13 12.33 8.98
C GLY A 27 -9.90 10.84 8.80
N ARG A 28 -8.66 10.45 8.53
CA ARG A 28 -8.32 9.03 8.35
C ARG A 28 -7.25 8.62 9.34
N THR A 29 -7.17 7.30 9.58
CA THR A 29 -6.01 6.79 10.31
C THR A 29 -4.81 6.80 9.38
N PRO A 30 -3.59 6.78 9.93
CA PRO A 30 -2.40 6.74 9.08
C PRO A 30 -2.39 5.52 8.14
N ASN A 31 -2.84 4.36 8.61
CA ASN A 31 -2.89 3.19 7.75
C ASN A 31 -3.84 3.40 6.58
N ASN A 32 -5.03 3.92 6.86
CA ASN A 32 -6.00 4.15 5.80
C ASN A 32 -5.54 5.24 4.85
N GLN A 33 -4.87 6.27 5.39
CA GLN A 33 -4.33 7.32 4.54
C GLN A 33 -3.28 6.76 3.59
N PHE A 34 -2.43 5.87 4.11
CA PHE A 34 -1.39 5.29 3.29
C PHE A 34 -2.00 4.45 2.16
N ILE A 35 -3.02 3.65 2.47
CA ILE A 35 -3.70 2.85 1.47
C ILE A 35 -4.36 3.74 0.42
N PHE A 36 -4.98 4.83 0.87
CA PHE A 36 -5.62 5.77 -0.04
C PHE A 36 -4.60 6.36 -1.01
N MET A 37 -3.45 6.79 -0.49
CA MET A 37 -2.40 7.34 -1.33
C MET A 37 -1.86 6.31 -2.30
N LEU A 38 -1.74 5.06 -1.85
CA LEU A 38 -1.25 4.00 -2.72
C LEU A 38 -2.21 3.76 -3.88
N ARG A 39 -3.50 3.72 -3.60
CA ARG A 39 -4.49 3.53 -4.65
C ARG A 39 -4.44 4.67 -5.67
N ASN A 40 -4.31 5.89 -5.18
CA ASN A 40 -4.23 7.04 -6.08
C ASN A 40 -2.98 6.98 -6.94
N ASN A 41 -1.88 6.55 -6.36
CA ASN A 41 -0.64 6.45 -7.11
C ASN A 41 -0.75 5.40 -8.20
N ILE A 42 -1.39 4.26 -7.90
CA ILE A 42 -1.56 3.22 -8.88
C ILE A 42 -2.48 3.68 -10.00
N GLN A 43 -3.55 4.38 -9.67
CA GLN A 43 -4.44 4.91 -10.70
C GLN A 43 -3.71 5.89 -11.61
N TYR A 44 -2.85 6.71 -11.03
CA TYR A 44 -2.05 7.63 -11.81
C TYR A 44 -1.13 6.87 -12.77
N PHE A 45 -0.51 5.80 -12.28
CA PHE A 45 0.36 4.98 -13.11
C PHE A 45 -0.44 4.43 -14.29
N GLU A 46 -1.64 3.92 -14.02
CA GLU A 46 -2.44 3.33 -15.09
C GLU A 46 -2.93 4.36 -16.09
N ARG A 47 -3.18 5.59 -15.64
CA ARG A 47 -3.59 6.63 -16.57
C ARG A 47 -2.45 7.06 -17.48
N THR A 48 -1.23 7.06 -16.97
CA THR A 48 -0.10 7.57 -17.74
C THR A 48 0.64 6.49 -18.50
N LYS A 49 0.65 5.25 -17.97
CA LYS A 49 1.40 4.16 -18.59
C LYS A 49 0.52 3.08 -19.17
N GLY A 50 -0.78 3.14 -18.94
CA GLY A 50 -1.70 2.13 -19.42
C GLY A 50 -2.14 1.18 -18.34
N ARG A 51 -3.24 0.50 -18.59
CA ARG A 51 -3.79 -0.43 -17.63
C ARG A 51 -2.85 -1.58 -17.36
N ILE A 52 -2.80 -2.00 -16.11
CA ILE A 52 -1.97 -3.15 -15.75
C ILE A 52 -2.71 -4.42 -16.13
N ASP A 53 -2.02 -5.29 -16.86
CA ASP A 53 -2.60 -6.53 -17.32
C ASP A 53 -2.83 -7.48 -16.16
N GLN A 54 -4.05 -7.97 -16.04
CA GLN A 54 -4.39 -8.86 -14.93
C GLN A 54 -3.55 -10.13 -14.94
N GLN A 55 -3.20 -10.63 -16.11
CA GLN A 55 -2.37 -11.83 -16.17
C GLN A 55 -0.99 -11.58 -15.60
N LYS A 56 -0.45 -10.40 -15.83
CA LYS A 56 0.84 -10.08 -15.25
C LYS A 56 0.75 -9.95 -13.74
N LEU A 57 -0.35 -9.40 -13.24
CA LEU A 57 -0.56 -9.33 -11.80
C LEU A 57 -0.64 -10.73 -11.20
N ASN A 58 -1.37 -11.61 -11.87
CA ASN A 58 -1.53 -12.96 -11.35
C ASN A 58 -0.22 -13.72 -11.29
N ALA A 59 0.74 -13.33 -12.12
CA ALA A 59 2.04 -14.00 -12.14
C ALA A 59 2.98 -13.55 -11.04
N ILE A 60 2.64 -12.47 -10.34
CA ILE A 60 3.50 -11.97 -9.27
C ILE A 60 3.29 -12.81 -8.03
N ASP A 61 4.38 -13.34 -7.50
CA ASP A 61 4.33 -14.19 -6.32
C ASP A 61 4.38 -13.30 -5.08
N ILE A 62 3.33 -13.36 -4.27
CA ILE A 62 3.28 -12.56 -3.05
C ILE A 62 3.42 -13.42 -1.81
N SER A 63 3.88 -14.67 -1.96
CA SER A 63 3.88 -15.59 -0.83
C SER A 63 4.75 -15.10 0.33
N GLU A 64 5.85 -14.39 0.06
CA GLU A 64 6.67 -13.94 1.17
C GLU A 64 6.05 -12.77 1.92
N TYR A 65 4.95 -12.21 1.42
CA TYR A 65 4.27 -11.13 2.10
C TYR A 65 3.04 -11.59 2.86
N LEU A 66 2.75 -12.89 2.84
CA LEU A 66 1.61 -13.42 3.56
C LEU A 66 2.01 -13.75 4.98
N GLY A 67 1.17 -13.40 5.92
CA GLY A 67 1.55 -13.46 7.31
C GLY A 67 1.70 -14.84 7.89
N GLU A 68 1.17 -15.86 7.20
CA GLU A 68 1.22 -17.16 7.76
C GLU A 68 2.54 -17.82 7.65
N LYS A 69 3.48 -17.20 7.02
CA LYS A 69 4.65 -17.84 6.92
C LYS A 69 5.33 -18.03 8.22
N GLU A 70 5.04 -17.77 9.21
CA GLU A 70 5.68 -17.99 10.31
C GLU A 70 5.50 -19.02 11.03
N GLN A 71 5.50 -19.51 11.02
CA GLN A 71 5.28 -20.43 11.55
C GLN A 71 5.50 -21.10 11.53
#